data_cf289d84252c5e361208fe0bb054fef0
#
_entry.id   cf289d84252c5e361208fe0bb054fef0
#
_cell.length_a   1.000
_cell.length_b   1.000
_cell.length_c   1.000
_cell.angle_alpha   90.00
_cell.angle_beta   90.00
_cell.angle_gamma   90.00
#
_symmetry.space_group_name_H-M   'P 1'
#
loop_
_entity.id
_entity.type
_entity.pdbx_description
1 polymer ?
#
loop_
_entity_poly.entity_id
_entity_poly.type
_entity_poly.pdbx_seq_one_letter_code
_entity_poly.pdbx_strand_id
1 'polypeptide(L)'
;MNIIRYPERLEWNFLLKRSALQTESLRETVCEILEKVRTQGDRAVIGYEEQFDKVKLNSLEVTEKEFEEAEKEVDIKLKAAIMLALNNIQTFHSSQKFASKKIETLPGVTCWQKAVAIEKVGLYVPGGTAPLFSTVLMLAAPAQIAGCKEIILCTPPNREGKIHPAILYAARVAGVKRVFKAGGVQAIGAMAYGTSSIPKVYKIFGPGNQYVTVAKQQVALRDVAIDMPAGPSEVAVLADETANPTFVASDLLSQAEHGADSQAILITTSETLIDKVAAEVDRQLSELPRK
;
A
#
# COMPACT_ATOMS: atom_id res chain seq x y z
N MET A 1 -0.76 22.14 15.21
CA MET A 1 -1.58 22.49 14.03
C MET A 1 -1.29 23.93 13.59
N ASN A 2 -1.15 24.22 12.30
CA ASN A 2 -0.99 25.60 11.81
C ASN A 2 -2.37 26.16 11.49
N ILE A 3 -2.71 27.34 12.01
CA ILE A 3 -3.96 28.02 11.75
C ILE A 3 -3.65 29.28 10.96
N ILE A 4 -4.24 29.40 9.77
CA ILE A 4 -4.09 30.54 8.87
C ILE A 4 -5.48 31.14 8.66
N ARG A 5 -5.63 32.42 9.05
CA ARG A 5 -6.91 33.14 8.95
C ARG A 5 -6.86 34.09 7.77
N TYR A 6 -7.88 34.04 6.94
CA TYR A 6 -8.05 34.93 5.79
C TYR A 6 -6.85 35.01 4.83
N PRO A 7 -6.31 33.84 4.38
CA PRO A 7 -5.17 33.85 3.48
C PRO A 7 -5.53 34.56 2.17
N GLU A 8 -4.65 35.41 1.67
CA GLU A 8 -4.83 36.04 0.36
C GLU A 8 -4.73 35.00 -0.76
N ARG A 9 -5.45 35.23 -1.86
CA ARG A 9 -5.48 34.28 -2.99
C ARG A 9 -4.08 33.96 -3.56
N LEU A 10 -3.16 34.93 -3.48
CA LEU A 10 -1.78 34.75 -3.92
C LEU A 10 -0.99 33.72 -3.06
N GLU A 11 -1.37 33.54 -1.80
CA GLU A 11 -0.74 32.60 -0.87
C GLU A 11 -1.22 31.17 -1.06
N TRP A 12 -2.38 30.94 -1.67
CA TRP A 12 -3.01 29.61 -1.78
C TRP A 12 -2.10 28.60 -2.44
N ASN A 13 -1.42 28.96 -3.53
CA ASN A 13 -0.50 28.04 -4.22
C ASN A 13 0.67 27.59 -3.33
N PHE A 14 1.09 28.45 -2.42
CA PHE A 14 2.14 28.10 -1.45
C PHE A 14 1.59 27.23 -0.32
N LEU A 15 0.43 27.62 0.26
CA LEU A 15 -0.21 26.92 1.37
C LEU A 15 -0.68 25.53 1.00
N LEU A 16 -1.18 25.37 -0.23
CA LEU A 16 -1.70 24.11 -0.76
C LEU A 16 -0.64 23.32 -1.56
N LYS A 17 0.62 23.74 -1.51
CA LYS A 17 1.68 23.05 -2.22
C LYS A 17 1.83 21.63 -1.68
N ARG A 18 1.66 20.64 -2.56
CA ARG A 18 1.86 19.23 -2.22
C ARG A 18 3.31 18.96 -1.80
N SER A 19 3.48 18.08 -0.84
CA SER A 19 4.79 17.52 -0.52
C SER A 19 5.32 16.78 -1.76
N ALA A 20 6.19 17.45 -2.53
CA ALA A 20 6.77 16.83 -3.71
C ALA A 20 7.78 15.77 -3.29
N LEU A 21 7.64 14.56 -3.82
CA LEU A 21 8.67 13.55 -3.73
C LEU A 21 9.95 14.09 -4.41
N GLN A 22 11.06 14.16 -3.68
CA GLN A 22 12.37 14.46 -4.28
C GLN A 22 12.89 13.22 -5.02
N THR A 23 12.22 12.85 -6.10
CA THR A 23 12.47 11.60 -6.82
C THR A 23 13.81 11.59 -7.54
N GLU A 24 14.31 12.75 -7.96
CA GLU A 24 15.56 12.88 -8.72
C GLU A 24 16.78 12.42 -7.89
N SER A 25 16.88 12.87 -6.64
CA SER A 25 18.00 12.52 -5.74
C SER A 25 18.02 11.04 -5.33
N LEU A 26 16.88 10.35 -5.39
CA LEU A 26 16.75 8.94 -5.03
C LEU A 26 17.01 7.99 -6.20
N ARG A 27 16.92 8.50 -7.43
CA ARG A 27 16.93 7.69 -8.63
C ARG A 27 18.22 6.89 -8.79
N GLU A 28 19.39 7.49 -8.55
CA GLU A 28 20.68 6.82 -8.67
C GLU A 28 20.76 5.63 -7.72
N THR A 29 20.50 5.86 -6.42
CA THR A 29 20.52 4.80 -5.40
C THR A 29 19.52 3.67 -5.74
N VAL A 30 18.32 4.03 -6.20
CA VAL A 30 17.32 3.03 -6.60
C VAL A 30 17.78 2.22 -7.80
N CYS A 31 18.34 2.87 -8.82
CA CYS A 31 18.85 2.18 -10.02
C CYS A 31 20.01 1.23 -9.67
N GLU A 32 20.91 1.61 -8.78
CA GLU A 32 22.01 0.74 -8.31
C GLU A 32 21.47 -0.51 -7.60
N ILE A 33 20.46 -0.36 -6.73
CA ILE A 33 19.84 -1.48 -6.03
C ILE A 33 19.14 -2.41 -7.04
N LEU A 34 18.36 -1.85 -7.95
CA LEU A 34 17.65 -2.61 -8.98
C LEU A 34 18.62 -3.40 -9.86
N GLU A 35 19.74 -2.80 -10.29
CA GLU A 35 20.74 -3.48 -11.11
C GLU A 35 21.47 -4.60 -10.36
N LYS A 36 21.77 -4.40 -9.07
CA LYS A 36 22.32 -5.49 -8.24
C LYS A 36 21.34 -6.65 -8.08
N VAL A 37 20.03 -6.36 -7.89
CA VAL A 37 19.01 -7.42 -7.82
C VAL A 37 18.91 -8.15 -9.17
N ARG A 38 18.94 -7.43 -10.29
CA ARG A 38 18.91 -8.01 -11.64
C ARG A 38 20.06 -8.97 -11.89
N THR A 39 21.27 -8.62 -11.44
CA THR A 39 22.50 -9.38 -11.75
C THR A 39 22.83 -10.46 -10.72
N GLN A 40 22.46 -10.27 -9.45
CA GLN A 40 22.84 -11.15 -8.34
C GLN A 40 21.66 -11.91 -7.70
N GLY A 41 20.41 -11.60 -8.09
CA GLY A 41 19.21 -12.30 -7.64
C GLY A 41 19.05 -12.32 -6.12
N ASP A 42 18.73 -13.48 -5.56
CA ASP A 42 18.50 -13.68 -4.12
C ASP A 42 19.65 -13.18 -3.24
N ARG A 43 20.89 -13.30 -3.71
CA ARG A 43 22.05 -12.83 -2.96
C ARG A 43 22.00 -11.33 -2.71
N ALA A 44 21.60 -10.54 -3.70
CA ALA A 44 21.42 -9.11 -3.54
C ALA A 44 20.25 -8.78 -2.59
N VAL A 45 19.12 -9.47 -2.75
CA VAL A 45 17.94 -9.28 -1.88
C VAL A 45 18.31 -9.55 -0.43
N ILE A 46 18.91 -10.70 -0.11
CA ILE A 46 19.33 -11.06 1.26
C ILE A 46 20.34 -10.04 1.81
N GLY A 47 21.29 -9.60 0.98
CA GLY A 47 22.26 -8.59 1.40
C GLY A 47 21.62 -7.24 1.75
N TYR A 48 20.59 -6.84 1.03
CA TYR A 48 19.84 -5.61 1.33
C TYR A 48 18.92 -5.75 2.54
N GLU A 49 18.33 -6.92 2.81
CA GLU A 49 17.60 -7.18 4.05
C GLU A 49 18.54 -7.07 5.26
N GLU A 50 19.77 -7.59 5.15
CA GLU A 50 20.78 -7.43 6.20
C GLU A 50 21.20 -5.96 6.37
N GLN A 51 21.36 -5.22 5.27
CA GLN A 51 21.78 -3.82 5.29
C GLN A 51 20.69 -2.88 5.82
N PHE A 52 19.42 -3.02 5.37
CA PHE A 52 18.35 -2.06 5.67
C PHE A 52 17.49 -2.51 6.84
N ASP A 53 17.07 -3.75 6.87
CA ASP A 53 16.18 -4.30 7.91
C ASP A 53 16.94 -4.96 9.07
N LYS A 54 18.30 -5.01 8.97
CA LYS A 54 19.20 -5.54 10.02
C LYS A 54 18.89 -7.01 10.36
N VAL A 55 18.49 -7.77 9.36
CA VAL A 55 18.14 -9.19 9.52
C VAL A 55 18.93 -10.06 8.56
N LYS A 56 19.50 -11.13 9.07
CA LYS A 56 20.20 -12.14 8.27
C LYS A 56 19.26 -13.29 7.95
N LEU A 57 18.90 -13.43 6.67
CA LEU A 57 17.99 -14.44 6.19
C LEU A 57 18.73 -15.61 5.54
N ASN A 58 18.28 -16.84 5.82
CA ASN A 58 18.72 -18.05 5.13
C ASN A 58 17.80 -18.42 3.97
N SER A 59 16.56 -17.96 4.00
CA SER A 59 15.55 -18.16 2.96
C SER A 59 14.65 -16.94 2.87
N LEU A 60 14.27 -16.57 1.65
CA LEU A 60 13.34 -15.47 1.40
C LEU A 60 11.89 -15.93 1.49
N GLU A 61 11.56 -17.16 1.16
CA GLU A 61 10.18 -17.65 1.15
C GLU A 61 9.74 -18.08 2.55
N VAL A 62 8.53 -17.67 2.92
CA VAL A 62 7.86 -18.08 4.16
C VAL A 62 7.45 -19.54 4.04
N THR A 63 7.81 -20.34 5.04
CA THR A 63 7.49 -21.77 5.09
C THR A 63 6.05 -22.02 5.55
N GLU A 64 5.50 -23.19 5.22
CA GLU A 64 4.18 -23.61 5.72
C GLU A 64 4.12 -23.62 7.25
N LYS A 65 5.21 -24.01 7.90
CA LYS A 65 5.31 -24.00 9.36
C LYS A 65 5.15 -22.59 9.94
N GLU A 66 5.74 -21.58 9.31
CA GLU A 66 5.57 -20.17 9.74
C GLU A 66 4.12 -19.69 9.57
N PHE A 67 3.42 -20.13 8.53
CA PHE A 67 1.99 -19.87 8.39
C PHE A 67 1.15 -20.52 9.50
N GLU A 68 1.45 -21.79 9.85
CA GLU A 68 0.76 -22.50 10.92
C GLU A 68 1.02 -21.89 12.31
N GLU A 69 2.25 -21.46 12.57
CA GLU A 69 2.61 -20.75 13.78
C GLU A 69 1.87 -19.40 13.87
N ALA A 70 1.90 -18.62 12.80
CA ALA A 70 1.19 -17.35 12.73
C ALA A 70 -0.32 -17.48 12.97
N GLU A 71 -0.93 -18.53 12.42
CA GLU A 71 -2.36 -18.78 12.65
C GLU A 71 -2.68 -19.03 14.12
N LYS A 72 -1.78 -19.68 14.87
CA LYS A 72 -1.97 -19.93 16.31
C LYS A 72 -1.78 -18.66 17.14
N GLU A 73 -0.88 -17.77 16.72
CA GLU A 73 -0.54 -16.54 17.45
C GLU A 73 -1.58 -15.44 17.31
N VAL A 74 -2.36 -15.40 16.20
CA VAL A 74 -3.38 -14.37 16.00
C VAL A 74 -4.58 -14.60 16.92
N ASP A 75 -4.94 -13.57 17.69
CA ASP A 75 -6.08 -13.58 18.59
C ASP A 75 -7.40 -13.85 17.85
N ILE A 76 -8.34 -14.56 18.52
CA ILE A 76 -9.61 -14.97 17.92
C ILE A 76 -10.49 -13.78 17.50
N LYS A 77 -10.46 -12.67 18.24
CA LYS A 77 -11.21 -11.45 17.89
C LYS A 77 -10.62 -10.79 16.65
N LEU A 78 -9.29 -10.77 16.55
CA LEU A 78 -8.61 -10.23 15.36
C LEU A 78 -8.86 -11.11 14.13
N LYS A 79 -8.88 -12.43 14.27
CA LYS A 79 -9.30 -13.35 13.18
C LYS A 79 -10.70 -13.04 12.69
N ALA A 80 -11.66 -12.88 13.61
CA ALA A 80 -13.02 -12.54 13.25
C ALA A 80 -13.13 -11.18 12.52
N ALA A 81 -12.39 -10.17 12.98
CA ALA A 81 -12.33 -8.86 12.35
C ALA A 81 -11.72 -8.92 10.94
N ILE A 82 -10.62 -9.67 10.76
CA ILE A 82 -9.99 -9.89 9.45
C ILE A 82 -10.96 -10.58 8.48
N MET A 83 -11.68 -11.62 8.94
CA MET A 83 -12.66 -12.31 8.11
C MET A 83 -13.83 -11.42 7.71
N LEU A 84 -14.32 -10.60 8.64
CA LEU A 84 -15.39 -9.62 8.35
C LEU A 84 -14.91 -8.59 7.30
N ALA A 85 -13.70 -8.04 7.49
CA ALA A 85 -13.12 -7.11 6.54
C ALA A 85 -12.93 -7.74 5.15
N LEU A 86 -12.43 -8.97 5.09
CA LEU A 86 -12.27 -9.71 3.85
C LEU A 86 -13.61 -9.89 3.11
N ASN A 87 -14.67 -10.28 3.83
CA ASN A 87 -16.01 -10.44 3.26
C ASN A 87 -16.55 -9.11 2.70
N ASN A 88 -16.39 -8.02 3.42
CA ASN A 88 -16.81 -6.69 2.96
C ASN A 88 -16.06 -6.28 1.68
N ILE A 89 -14.74 -6.46 1.65
CA ILE A 89 -13.90 -6.16 0.48
C ILE A 89 -14.32 -7.05 -0.71
N GLN A 90 -14.52 -8.34 -0.50
CA GLN A 90 -14.95 -9.27 -1.55
C GLN A 90 -16.33 -8.91 -2.10
N THR A 91 -17.29 -8.57 -1.23
CA THR A 91 -18.63 -8.15 -1.63
C THR A 91 -18.56 -6.91 -2.52
N PHE A 92 -17.83 -5.87 -2.09
CA PHE A 92 -17.69 -4.64 -2.85
C PHE A 92 -17.01 -4.86 -4.20
N HIS A 93 -15.84 -5.50 -4.21
CA HIS A 93 -15.06 -5.70 -5.44
C HIS A 93 -15.70 -6.71 -6.40
N SER A 94 -16.52 -7.66 -5.92
CA SER A 94 -17.26 -8.56 -6.79
C SER A 94 -18.26 -7.83 -7.68
N SER A 95 -18.82 -6.70 -7.20
CA SER A 95 -19.73 -5.86 -7.98
C SER A 95 -19.05 -5.10 -9.13
N GLN A 96 -17.71 -4.99 -9.08
CA GLN A 96 -16.89 -4.28 -10.08
C GLN A 96 -16.45 -5.16 -11.26
N LYS A 97 -16.86 -6.44 -11.28
CA LYS A 97 -16.54 -7.33 -12.40
C LYS A 97 -17.09 -6.78 -13.70
N PHE A 98 -16.21 -6.71 -14.69
CA PHE A 98 -16.55 -6.22 -16.01
C PHE A 98 -17.54 -7.15 -16.72
N ALA A 99 -18.70 -6.62 -17.08
CA ALA A 99 -19.68 -7.32 -17.93
C ALA A 99 -19.45 -6.95 -19.40
N SER A 100 -19.06 -7.93 -20.20
CA SER A 100 -18.86 -7.73 -21.64
C SER A 100 -20.19 -7.50 -22.35
N LYS A 101 -20.27 -6.44 -23.17
CA LYS A 101 -21.41 -6.17 -24.07
C LYS A 101 -20.95 -6.37 -25.50
N LYS A 102 -21.68 -7.21 -26.24
CA LYS A 102 -21.49 -7.39 -27.69
C LYS A 102 -22.30 -6.34 -28.45
N ILE A 103 -21.68 -5.70 -29.42
CA ILE A 103 -22.27 -4.66 -30.26
C ILE A 103 -22.04 -5.03 -31.72
N GLU A 104 -23.11 -5.16 -32.48
CA GLU A 104 -23.01 -5.30 -33.94
C GLU A 104 -22.85 -3.89 -34.56
N THR A 105 -21.70 -3.63 -35.15
CA THR A 105 -21.33 -2.33 -35.72
C THR A 105 -21.72 -2.21 -37.19
N LEU A 106 -21.74 -3.31 -37.90
CA LEU A 106 -22.24 -3.51 -39.27
C LEU A 106 -22.86 -4.89 -39.35
N PRO A 107 -23.78 -5.16 -40.30
CA PRO A 107 -24.32 -6.49 -40.49
C PRO A 107 -23.23 -7.57 -40.58
N GLY A 108 -23.27 -8.52 -39.65
CA GLY A 108 -22.28 -9.60 -39.55
C GLY A 108 -20.95 -9.24 -38.84
N VAL A 109 -20.75 -7.98 -38.39
CA VAL A 109 -19.53 -7.56 -37.66
C VAL A 109 -19.87 -7.27 -36.21
N THR A 110 -19.44 -8.14 -35.29
CA THR A 110 -19.69 -8.00 -33.86
C THR A 110 -18.38 -7.66 -33.12
N CYS A 111 -18.41 -6.56 -32.36
CA CYS A 111 -17.29 -6.11 -31.53
C CYS A 111 -17.64 -6.22 -30.03
N TRP A 112 -16.66 -6.56 -29.23
CA TRP A 112 -16.82 -6.56 -27.76
C TRP A 112 -15.49 -6.38 -27.05
N GLN A 113 -15.57 -5.95 -25.77
CA GLN A 113 -14.44 -5.95 -24.86
C GLN A 113 -14.42 -7.25 -24.07
N LYS A 114 -13.26 -7.84 -23.90
CA LYS A 114 -13.04 -9.02 -23.06
C LYS A 114 -12.10 -8.67 -21.92
N ALA A 115 -12.53 -8.81 -20.66
CA ALA A 115 -11.63 -8.75 -19.53
C ALA A 115 -10.88 -10.08 -19.40
N VAL A 116 -9.56 -9.99 -19.27
CA VAL A 116 -8.67 -11.13 -19.07
C VAL A 116 -7.84 -10.86 -17.82
N ALA A 117 -7.81 -11.81 -16.89
CA ALA A 117 -6.99 -11.68 -15.68
C ALA A 117 -5.50 -11.58 -16.02
N ILE A 118 -4.78 -10.75 -15.29
CA ILE A 118 -3.30 -10.76 -15.31
C ILE A 118 -2.86 -12.06 -14.61
N GLU A 119 -2.13 -12.90 -15.30
CA GLU A 119 -1.82 -14.26 -14.83
C GLU A 119 -0.98 -14.26 -13.54
N LYS A 120 0.06 -13.42 -13.49
CA LYS A 120 1.01 -13.35 -12.38
C LYS A 120 1.07 -11.93 -11.82
N VAL A 121 0.74 -11.77 -10.56
CA VAL A 121 0.77 -10.47 -9.89
C VAL A 121 1.60 -10.53 -8.62
N GLY A 122 2.37 -9.46 -8.38
CA GLY A 122 3.13 -9.25 -7.17
C GLY A 122 2.45 -8.19 -6.31
N LEU A 123 2.22 -8.51 -5.06
CA LEU A 123 1.69 -7.60 -4.07
C LEU A 123 2.84 -7.14 -3.17
N TYR A 124 2.95 -5.85 -2.97
CA TYR A 124 3.91 -5.27 -2.04
C TYR A 124 3.17 -4.68 -0.84
N VAL A 125 3.55 -5.11 0.35
CA VAL A 125 3.04 -4.56 1.61
C VAL A 125 4.21 -4.02 2.40
N PRO A 126 4.26 -2.70 2.67
CA PRO A 126 5.38 -2.11 3.39
C PRO A 126 5.41 -2.57 4.84
N GLY A 127 6.60 -2.60 5.41
CA GLY A 127 6.80 -2.65 6.84
C GLY A 127 6.55 -1.29 7.47
N GLY A 128 6.57 -1.22 8.79
CA GLY A 128 6.40 0.01 9.54
C GLY A 128 6.06 -0.24 11.00
N THR A 129 5.55 0.78 11.67
CA THR A 129 5.19 0.74 13.08
C THR A 129 3.91 -0.07 13.38
N ALA A 130 3.11 -0.38 12.35
CA ALA A 130 1.91 -1.20 12.46
C ALA A 130 1.89 -2.28 11.37
N PRO A 131 1.38 -3.49 11.66
CA PRO A 131 1.21 -4.53 10.66
C PRO A 131 0.04 -4.16 9.73
N LEU A 132 0.35 -3.97 8.44
CA LEU A 132 -0.63 -3.53 7.43
C LEU A 132 -1.39 -4.73 6.83
N PHE A 133 -2.00 -5.57 7.67
CA PHE A 133 -2.79 -6.73 7.21
C PHE A 133 -4.04 -6.33 6.41
N SER A 134 -4.59 -5.14 6.64
CA SER A 134 -5.68 -4.60 5.82
C SER A 134 -5.24 -4.37 4.37
N THR A 135 -4.02 -3.90 4.15
CA THR A 135 -3.43 -3.73 2.82
C THR A 135 -3.32 -5.08 2.09
N VAL A 136 -2.95 -6.15 2.82
CA VAL A 136 -2.96 -7.51 2.25
C VAL A 136 -4.34 -7.87 1.71
N LEU A 137 -5.40 -7.66 2.50
CA LEU A 137 -6.78 -7.95 2.09
C LEU A 137 -7.21 -7.12 0.89
N MET A 138 -6.92 -5.80 0.92
CA MET A 138 -7.30 -4.86 -0.14
C MET A 138 -6.58 -5.12 -1.48
N LEU A 139 -5.42 -5.78 -1.46
CA LEU A 139 -4.69 -6.16 -2.66
C LEU A 139 -5.03 -7.58 -3.12
N ALA A 140 -5.07 -8.54 -2.19
CA ALA A 140 -5.24 -9.94 -2.53
C ALA A 140 -6.69 -10.30 -2.94
N ALA A 141 -7.71 -9.76 -2.27
CA ALA A 141 -9.09 -10.07 -2.61
C ALA A 141 -9.47 -9.63 -4.04
N PRO A 142 -9.17 -8.40 -4.49
CA PRO A 142 -9.38 -8.03 -5.90
C PRO A 142 -8.61 -8.88 -6.89
N ALA A 143 -7.36 -9.27 -6.58
CA ALA A 143 -6.57 -10.13 -7.43
C ALA A 143 -7.21 -11.52 -7.59
N GLN A 144 -7.71 -12.11 -6.51
CA GLN A 144 -8.47 -13.37 -6.55
C GLN A 144 -9.76 -13.23 -7.35
N ILE A 145 -10.54 -12.16 -7.11
CA ILE A 145 -11.80 -11.89 -7.82
C ILE A 145 -11.57 -11.71 -9.32
N ALA A 146 -10.46 -11.06 -9.70
CA ALA A 146 -10.04 -10.88 -11.09
C ALA A 146 -9.63 -12.21 -11.76
N GLY A 147 -9.31 -13.25 -10.99
CA GLY A 147 -8.90 -14.56 -11.49
C GLY A 147 -7.41 -14.67 -11.79
N CYS A 148 -6.55 -13.89 -11.11
CA CYS A 148 -5.11 -14.03 -11.19
C CYS A 148 -4.69 -15.41 -10.70
N LYS A 149 -3.87 -16.14 -11.50
CA LYS A 149 -3.50 -17.52 -11.18
C LYS A 149 -2.37 -17.62 -10.17
N GLU A 150 -1.39 -16.71 -10.28
CA GLU A 150 -0.25 -16.64 -9.38
C GLU A 150 -0.22 -15.27 -8.71
N ILE A 151 -0.45 -15.29 -7.39
CA ILE A 151 -0.42 -14.09 -6.54
C ILE A 151 0.68 -14.32 -5.51
N ILE A 152 1.72 -13.50 -5.57
CA ILE A 152 2.79 -13.50 -4.58
C ILE A 152 2.76 -12.22 -3.75
N LEU A 153 3.25 -12.28 -2.53
CA LEU A 153 3.33 -11.16 -1.61
C LEU A 153 4.78 -10.96 -1.15
N CYS A 154 5.30 -9.75 -1.27
CA CYS A 154 6.56 -9.34 -0.65
C CYS A 154 6.28 -8.34 0.47
N THR A 155 6.89 -8.55 1.62
CA THR A 155 6.82 -7.68 2.79
C THR A 155 8.08 -7.83 3.62
N PRO A 156 8.63 -6.75 4.21
CA PRO A 156 9.86 -6.86 4.98
C PRO A 156 9.64 -7.70 6.24
N PRO A 157 10.62 -8.51 6.63
CA PRO A 157 10.62 -9.22 7.90
C PRO A 157 10.95 -8.28 9.06
N ASN A 158 10.68 -8.74 10.27
CA ASN A 158 11.21 -8.13 11.48
C ASN A 158 12.69 -8.52 11.70
N ARG A 159 13.33 -7.98 12.75
CA ARG A 159 14.74 -8.26 13.08
C ARG A 159 15.02 -9.72 13.41
N GLU A 160 14.00 -10.52 13.67
CA GLU A 160 14.08 -11.97 13.95
C GLU A 160 13.90 -12.80 12.66
N GLY A 161 13.74 -12.16 11.52
CA GLY A 161 13.52 -12.82 10.23
C GLY A 161 12.11 -13.37 10.05
N LYS A 162 11.14 -12.89 10.81
CA LYS A 162 9.75 -13.32 10.76
C LYS A 162 8.83 -12.23 10.20
N ILE A 163 7.80 -12.65 9.51
CA ILE A 163 6.68 -11.78 9.12
C ILE A 163 5.66 -11.74 10.27
N HIS A 164 5.05 -10.57 10.46
CA HIS A 164 4.04 -10.40 11.50
C HIS A 164 2.87 -11.39 11.33
N PRO A 165 2.44 -12.10 12.39
CA PRO A 165 1.42 -13.15 12.30
C PRO A 165 0.12 -12.71 11.63
N ALA A 166 -0.38 -11.50 11.93
CA ALA A 166 -1.60 -10.98 11.32
C ALA A 166 -1.46 -10.78 9.79
N ILE A 167 -0.27 -10.46 9.28
CA ILE A 167 0.00 -10.35 7.83
C ILE A 167 -0.07 -11.74 7.19
N LEU A 168 0.57 -12.75 7.78
CA LEU A 168 0.53 -14.13 7.27
C LEU A 168 -0.87 -14.71 7.32
N TYR A 169 -1.60 -14.50 8.41
CA TYR A 169 -3.00 -14.92 8.52
C TYR A 169 -3.88 -14.26 7.46
N ALA A 170 -3.78 -12.94 7.29
CA ALA A 170 -4.51 -12.21 6.25
C ALA A 170 -4.17 -12.72 4.83
N ALA A 171 -2.89 -12.97 4.55
CA ALA A 171 -2.44 -13.53 3.28
C ALA A 171 -3.06 -14.90 3.03
N ARG A 172 -3.05 -15.80 4.03
CA ARG A 172 -3.63 -17.16 3.94
C ARG A 172 -5.12 -17.11 3.65
N VAL A 173 -5.90 -16.36 4.44
CA VAL A 173 -7.36 -16.31 4.26
C VAL A 173 -7.78 -15.59 2.98
N ALA A 174 -6.96 -14.67 2.47
CA ALA A 174 -7.15 -14.02 1.18
C ALA A 174 -6.64 -14.84 -0.01
N GLY A 175 -6.13 -16.08 0.22
CA GLY A 175 -5.71 -17.01 -0.84
C GLY A 175 -4.32 -16.78 -1.42
N VAL A 176 -3.46 -15.99 -0.76
CA VAL A 176 -2.05 -15.83 -1.13
C VAL A 176 -1.25 -17.00 -0.56
N LYS A 177 -0.68 -17.80 -1.45
CA LYS A 177 0.04 -19.03 -1.05
C LYS A 177 1.53 -18.82 -0.87
N ARG A 178 2.11 -17.82 -1.52
CA ARG A 178 3.55 -17.56 -1.49
C ARG A 178 3.82 -16.16 -0.96
N VAL A 179 4.51 -16.08 0.16
CA VAL A 179 4.91 -14.83 0.81
C VAL A 179 6.44 -14.82 0.95
N PHE A 180 7.04 -13.68 0.66
CA PHE A 180 8.48 -13.51 0.66
C PHE A 180 8.90 -12.41 1.64
N LYS A 181 9.96 -12.70 2.38
CA LYS A 181 10.62 -11.83 3.35
C LYS A 181 11.53 -10.86 2.61
N ALA A 182 10.93 -9.90 1.94
CA ALA A 182 11.64 -8.90 1.16
C ALA A 182 10.90 -7.56 1.21
N GLY A 183 11.62 -6.50 1.59
CA GLY A 183 11.14 -5.12 1.67
C GLY A 183 11.70 -4.22 0.58
N GLY A 184 11.36 -2.94 0.61
CA GLY A 184 12.01 -1.88 -0.14
C GLY A 184 12.15 -2.06 -1.65
N VAL A 185 13.17 -1.42 -2.19
CA VAL A 185 13.52 -1.43 -3.61
C VAL A 185 13.86 -2.85 -4.10
N GLN A 186 14.57 -3.62 -3.26
CA GLN A 186 15.01 -4.97 -3.63
C GLN A 186 13.83 -5.93 -3.82
N ALA A 187 12.72 -5.77 -3.09
CA ALA A 187 11.50 -6.54 -3.30
C ALA A 187 10.86 -6.21 -4.66
N ILE A 188 10.79 -4.92 -5.02
CA ILE A 188 10.28 -4.47 -6.32
C ILE A 188 11.14 -5.02 -7.45
N GLY A 189 12.47 -4.94 -7.34
CA GLY A 189 13.40 -5.51 -8.31
C GLY A 189 13.24 -7.03 -8.44
N ALA A 190 13.13 -7.76 -7.33
CA ALA A 190 12.94 -9.19 -7.33
C ALA A 190 11.65 -9.62 -8.05
N MET A 191 10.53 -8.94 -7.81
CA MET A 191 9.27 -9.20 -8.50
C MET A 191 9.32 -8.82 -10.00
N ALA A 192 10.05 -7.75 -10.34
CA ALA A 192 10.16 -7.28 -11.71
C ALA A 192 11.03 -8.17 -12.59
N TYR A 193 12.15 -8.66 -12.06
CA TYR A 193 13.13 -9.42 -12.85
C TYR A 193 12.99 -10.94 -12.66
N GLY A 194 12.48 -11.36 -11.51
CA GLY A 194 12.56 -12.73 -11.03
C GLY A 194 13.92 -13.03 -10.42
N THR A 195 13.92 -13.88 -9.42
CA THR A 195 15.14 -14.42 -8.78
C THR A 195 14.99 -15.95 -8.65
N SER A 196 15.92 -16.62 -8.00
CA SER A 196 15.81 -18.06 -7.76
C SER A 196 14.62 -18.42 -6.86
N SER A 197 14.31 -17.57 -5.88
CA SER A 197 13.19 -17.79 -4.95
C SER A 197 11.92 -17.03 -5.35
N ILE A 198 12.04 -15.75 -5.76
CA ILE A 198 10.92 -14.87 -6.05
C ILE A 198 10.62 -14.90 -7.55
N PRO A 199 9.44 -15.38 -7.97
CA PRO A 199 9.11 -15.45 -9.39
C PRO A 199 8.88 -14.06 -9.98
N LYS A 200 9.24 -13.89 -11.27
CA LYS A 200 8.88 -12.71 -12.05
C LYS A 200 7.37 -12.62 -12.20
N VAL A 201 6.83 -11.43 -12.03
CA VAL A 201 5.41 -11.13 -12.21
C VAL A 201 5.17 -10.21 -13.42
N TYR A 202 3.92 -10.07 -13.83
CA TYR A 202 3.53 -9.21 -14.96
C TYR A 202 3.05 -7.84 -14.50
N LYS A 203 2.58 -7.73 -13.25
CA LYS A 203 2.20 -6.45 -12.65
C LYS A 203 2.45 -6.45 -11.15
N ILE A 204 2.95 -5.32 -10.63
CA ILE A 204 3.19 -5.09 -9.22
C ILE A 204 2.17 -4.09 -8.68
N PHE A 205 1.56 -4.42 -7.55
CA PHE A 205 0.60 -3.59 -6.84
C PHE A 205 1.06 -3.37 -5.40
N GLY A 206 0.70 -2.25 -4.84
CA GLY A 206 0.88 -1.97 -3.41
C GLY A 206 1.50 -0.61 -3.13
N PRO A 207 1.16 -0.03 -1.97
CA PRO A 207 1.73 1.23 -1.50
C PRO A 207 3.19 1.05 -1.09
N GLY A 208 3.90 2.15 -0.97
CA GLY A 208 5.28 2.14 -0.47
C GLY A 208 5.78 3.55 -0.21
N ASN A 209 6.93 3.64 0.45
CA ASN A 209 7.63 4.90 0.63
C ASN A 209 8.19 5.44 -0.71
N GLN A 210 8.81 6.61 -0.65
CA GLN A 210 9.38 7.27 -1.84
C GLN A 210 10.37 6.38 -2.62
N TYR A 211 11.18 5.55 -1.94
CA TYR A 211 12.13 4.64 -2.60
C TYR A 211 11.39 3.55 -3.39
N VAL A 212 10.35 2.95 -2.80
CA VAL A 212 9.49 1.96 -3.45
C VAL A 212 8.75 2.57 -4.63
N THR A 213 8.25 3.81 -4.48
CA THR A 213 7.57 4.53 -5.57
C THR A 213 8.52 4.77 -6.75
N VAL A 214 9.74 5.25 -6.49
CA VAL A 214 10.76 5.44 -7.53
C VAL A 214 11.14 4.10 -8.17
N ALA A 215 11.32 3.03 -7.37
CA ALA A 215 11.63 1.70 -7.89
C ALA A 215 10.53 1.19 -8.84
N LYS A 216 9.27 1.30 -8.44
CA LYS A 216 8.11 0.94 -9.28
C LYS A 216 8.12 1.73 -10.60
N GLN A 217 8.35 3.04 -10.55
CA GLN A 217 8.43 3.87 -11.76
C GLN A 217 9.58 3.43 -12.68
N GLN A 218 10.77 3.12 -12.12
CA GLN A 218 11.91 2.67 -12.92
C GLN A 218 11.65 1.34 -13.62
N VAL A 219 11.12 0.34 -12.91
CA VAL A 219 10.81 -0.96 -13.53
C VAL A 219 9.63 -0.88 -14.50
N ALA A 220 8.70 0.08 -14.31
CA ALA A 220 7.57 0.28 -15.21
C ALA A 220 7.96 0.79 -16.59
N LEU A 221 9.14 1.39 -16.74
CA LEU A 221 9.60 1.89 -18.03
C LEU A 221 9.85 0.77 -19.07
N ARG A 222 10.22 -0.44 -18.63
CA ARG A 222 10.67 -1.50 -19.54
C ARG A 222 10.33 -2.93 -19.11
N ASP A 223 10.14 -3.19 -17.81
CA ASP A 223 10.24 -4.55 -17.28
C ASP A 223 8.91 -5.15 -16.82
N VAL A 224 8.08 -4.38 -16.11
CA VAL A 224 6.85 -4.88 -15.48
C VAL A 224 5.82 -3.75 -15.34
N ALA A 225 4.54 -4.05 -15.53
CA ALA A 225 3.49 -3.06 -15.25
C ALA A 225 3.36 -2.80 -13.75
N ILE A 226 2.89 -1.60 -13.38
CA ILE A 226 2.62 -1.22 -12.00
C ILE A 226 1.19 -0.67 -11.85
N ASP A 227 0.71 -0.53 -10.61
CA ASP A 227 -0.44 0.31 -10.28
C ASP A 227 -0.09 1.80 -10.50
N MET A 228 -1.07 2.67 -10.32
CA MET A 228 -0.85 4.11 -10.49
C MET A 228 0.20 4.61 -9.50
N PRO A 229 1.26 5.31 -9.94
CA PRO A 229 2.19 5.97 -9.04
C PRO A 229 1.42 6.99 -8.20
N ALA A 230 1.55 6.86 -6.88
CA ALA A 230 0.92 7.76 -5.92
C ALA A 230 2.00 8.50 -5.13
N GLY A 231 1.76 9.77 -4.88
CA GLY A 231 2.50 10.56 -3.91
C GLY A 231 2.01 10.31 -2.49
N PRO A 232 2.50 11.06 -1.50
CA PRO A 232 1.96 11.06 -0.15
C PRO A 232 0.46 11.33 -0.16
N SER A 233 -0.28 10.64 0.70
CA SER A 233 -1.73 10.83 0.79
C SER A 233 -2.07 12.19 1.40
N GLU A 234 -3.18 12.77 0.95
CA GLU A 234 -3.67 14.06 1.39
C GLU A 234 -5.17 14.00 1.66
N VAL A 235 -5.62 14.77 2.64
CA VAL A 235 -7.05 14.98 2.88
C VAL A 235 -7.35 16.49 2.95
N ALA A 236 -8.42 16.91 2.32
CA ALA A 236 -9.01 18.23 2.49
C ALA A 236 -10.44 18.05 3.00
N VAL A 237 -10.71 18.60 4.18
CA VAL A 237 -12.05 18.66 4.77
C VAL A 237 -12.61 20.07 4.55
N LEU A 238 -13.67 20.18 3.77
CA LEU A 238 -14.42 21.42 3.59
C LEU A 238 -15.64 21.39 4.51
N ALA A 239 -15.71 22.32 5.46
CA ALA A 239 -16.75 22.33 6.49
C ALA A 239 -17.19 23.75 6.83
N ASP A 240 -18.43 23.92 7.22
CA ASP A 240 -19.00 25.15 7.76
C ASP A 240 -19.39 25.00 9.24
N GLU A 241 -20.12 25.95 9.81
CA GLU A 241 -20.55 25.97 11.21
C GLU A 241 -21.46 24.79 11.59
N THR A 242 -22.08 24.10 10.63
CA THR A 242 -22.98 22.96 10.90
C THR A 242 -22.22 21.65 11.14
N ALA A 243 -20.93 21.61 10.79
CA ALA A 243 -20.12 20.41 10.93
C ALA A 243 -19.82 20.06 12.39
N ASN A 244 -19.77 18.76 12.68
CA ASN A 244 -19.37 18.25 13.98
C ASN A 244 -17.83 18.30 14.12
N PRO A 245 -17.27 19.11 15.05
CA PRO A 245 -15.83 19.26 15.22
C PRO A 245 -15.10 17.93 15.51
N THR A 246 -15.74 17.00 16.23
CA THR A 246 -15.18 15.70 16.57
C THR A 246 -14.96 14.85 15.32
N PHE A 247 -15.88 14.86 14.37
CA PHE A 247 -15.74 14.12 13.12
C PHE A 247 -14.69 14.75 12.22
N VAL A 248 -14.70 16.08 12.10
CA VAL A 248 -13.67 16.81 11.31
C VAL A 248 -12.27 16.52 11.85
N ALA A 249 -12.08 16.54 13.17
CA ALA A 249 -10.81 16.21 13.80
C ALA A 249 -10.39 14.76 13.52
N SER A 250 -11.33 13.81 13.57
CA SER A 250 -11.06 12.40 13.24
C SER A 250 -10.62 12.22 11.79
N ASP A 251 -11.26 12.90 10.83
CA ASP A 251 -10.89 12.84 9.43
C ASP A 251 -9.48 13.40 9.17
N LEU A 252 -9.13 14.52 9.81
CA LEU A 252 -7.79 15.10 9.73
C LEU A 252 -6.73 14.17 10.32
N LEU A 253 -6.98 13.59 11.51
CA LEU A 253 -6.06 12.70 12.20
C LEU A 253 -5.89 11.38 11.46
N SER A 254 -6.94 10.84 10.86
CA SER A 254 -6.87 9.62 10.07
C SER A 254 -5.87 9.70 8.90
N GLN A 255 -5.69 10.91 8.35
CA GLN A 255 -4.69 11.13 7.31
C GLN A 255 -3.32 11.48 7.90
N ALA A 256 -3.28 12.29 8.96
CA ALA A 256 -2.02 12.70 9.58
C ALA A 256 -1.22 11.52 10.15
N GLU A 257 -1.87 10.43 10.57
CA GLU A 257 -1.20 9.22 11.09
C GLU A 257 -0.35 8.45 10.07
N HIS A 258 -0.54 8.71 8.76
CA HIS A 258 0.21 8.01 7.71
C HIS A 258 1.69 8.40 7.66
N GLY A 259 2.06 9.62 8.05
CA GLY A 259 3.45 10.05 8.10
C GLY A 259 3.65 11.56 8.06
N ALA A 260 4.87 11.98 8.30
CA ALA A 260 5.24 13.41 8.33
C ALA A 260 5.15 14.11 6.97
N ASP A 261 5.08 13.35 5.89
CA ASP A 261 4.89 13.81 4.51
C ASP A 261 3.41 13.87 4.09
N SER A 262 2.50 13.40 4.94
CA SER A 262 1.06 13.51 4.74
C SER A 262 0.55 14.92 5.01
N GLN A 263 -0.40 15.38 4.21
CA GLN A 263 -1.03 16.67 4.36
C GLN A 263 -2.53 16.50 4.72
N ALA A 264 -2.95 17.14 5.82
CA ALA A 264 -4.34 17.17 6.26
C ALA A 264 -4.76 18.63 6.43
N ILE A 265 -5.78 19.07 5.69
CA ILE A 265 -6.19 20.48 5.60
C ILE A 265 -7.67 20.61 5.95
N LEU A 266 -8.01 21.51 6.88
CA LEU A 266 -9.37 21.99 7.07
C LEU A 266 -9.53 23.32 6.33
N ILE A 267 -10.55 23.43 5.51
CA ILE A 267 -11.00 24.66 4.86
C ILE A 267 -12.38 24.98 5.41
N THR A 268 -12.53 26.13 6.04
CA THR A 268 -13.81 26.52 6.65
C THR A 268 -14.07 28.02 6.55
N THR A 269 -15.35 28.37 6.51
CA THR A 269 -15.83 29.76 6.62
C THR A 269 -16.18 30.15 8.06
N SER A 270 -16.08 29.20 9.01
CA SER A 270 -16.44 29.40 10.42
C SER A 270 -15.20 29.49 11.31
N GLU A 271 -14.93 30.66 11.88
CA GLU A 271 -13.85 30.85 12.85
C GLU A 271 -14.05 30.01 14.10
N THR A 272 -15.28 29.92 14.59
CA THR A 272 -15.60 29.11 15.78
C THR A 272 -15.36 27.62 15.57
N LEU A 273 -15.50 27.12 14.33
CA LEU A 273 -15.21 25.73 14.00
C LEU A 273 -13.70 25.45 14.07
N ILE A 274 -12.86 26.40 13.66
CA ILE A 274 -11.39 26.27 13.71
C ILE A 274 -10.94 25.96 15.14
N ASP A 275 -11.40 26.78 16.11
CA ASP A 275 -10.96 26.62 17.51
C ASP A 275 -11.49 25.32 18.13
N LYS A 276 -12.73 24.93 17.79
CA LYS A 276 -13.33 23.67 18.26
C LYS A 276 -12.61 22.45 17.67
N VAL A 277 -12.28 22.48 16.39
CA VAL A 277 -11.55 21.39 15.74
C VAL A 277 -10.12 21.30 16.26
N ALA A 278 -9.46 22.43 16.52
CA ALA A 278 -8.13 22.42 17.12
C ALA A 278 -8.13 21.74 18.48
N ALA A 279 -9.08 22.10 19.37
CA ALA A 279 -9.24 21.47 20.68
C ALA A 279 -9.54 19.96 20.56
N GLU A 280 -10.38 19.55 19.62
CA GLU A 280 -10.70 18.15 19.38
C GLU A 280 -9.50 17.36 18.83
N VAL A 281 -8.69 17.93 17.93
CA VAL A 281 -7.46 17.32 17.44
C VAL A 281 -6.51 17.05 18.61
N ASP A 282 -6.28 18.03 19.50
CA ASP A 282 -5.40 17.85 20.65
C ASP A 282 -5.94 16.78 21.61
N ARG A 283 -7.26 16.79 21.87
CA ARG A 283 -7.91 15.78 22.71
C ARG A 283 -7.75 14.38 22.14
N GLN A 284 -8.14 14.17 20.86
CA GLN A 284 -8.09 12.86 20.24
C GLN A 284 -6.64 12.37 20.05
N LEU A 285 -5.70 13.26 19.70
CA LEU A 285 -4.29 12.93 19.60
C LEU A 285 -3.74 12.39 20.93
N SER A 286 -4.24 12.93 22.08
CA SER A 286 -3.81 12.45 23.41
C SER A 286 -4.17 10.99 23.66
N GLU A 287 -5.19 10.48 23.01
CA GLU A 287 -5.71 9.11 23.15
C GLU A 287 -5.11 8.13 22.12
N LEU A 288 -4.46 8.64 21.08
CA LEU A 288 -3.87 7.78 20.05
C LEU A 288 -2.58 7.09 20.54
N PRO A 289 -2.39 5.79 20.22
CA PRO A 289 -1.21 5.03 20.65
C PRO A 289 0.08 5.49 19.94
N ARG A 290 -0.02 6.20 18.83
CA ARG A 290 1.10 6.75 18.06
C ARG A 290 0.91 8.26 17.93
N LYS A 291 1.48 9.02 18.85
CA LYS A 291 1.44 10.48 18.91
C LYS A 291 2.54 11.09 18.06
#